data_f9716858ad5b4712448d009cbcbfe8e0
#
_entry.id   f9716858ad5b4712448d009cbcbfe8e0
#
_cell.length_a   1.000
_cell.length_b   1.000
_cell.length_c   1.000
_cell.angle_alpha   90.00
_cell.angle_beta   90.00
_cell.angle_gamma   90.00
#
_symmetry.space_group_name_H-M   'P 1'
#
loop_
_entity.id
_entity.type
_entity.pdbx_description
1 polymer ?
#
loop_
_entity_poly.entity_id
_entity_poly.type
_entity_poly.pdbx_seq_one_letter_code
_entity_poly.pdbx_strand_id
1 'polypeptide(L)'
;IEYPGAVYHVQSEGNRGDAIYLDDEDRETFLRTFQEAARRSGWTVYAYALMANHYHILFQTARANLVDGMKWLQTAYTQRFNARHRMRGHLFAGRYHSMVVEADNAHYFSTIIDYIHLNPARSGLARRHTFLSGCKWTSLPAWLASPAKRPKWIHPERGLVCFGCDDTEDGRQKYLNHLMGRFEAERMDERSLLPAGHVGPGTVQRGWCY
;
A
#
# COMPACT_ATOMS: atom_id res chain seq x y z
N ILE A 1 20.23 -2.68 2.58
CA ILE A 1 20.59 -3.30 3.86
C ILE A 1 19.50 -4.29 4.20
N GLU A 2 19.87 -5.51 4.61
CA GLU A 2 18.96 -6.57 5.04
C GLU A 2 19.39 -7.10 6.40
N TYR A 3 18.44 -7.23 7.33
CA TYR A 3 18.66 -7.86 8.64
C TYR A 3 17.36 -8.47 9.17
N PRO A 4 17.44 -9.47 10.07
CA PRO A 4 16.27 -10.08 10.68
C PRO A 4 15.48 -9.05 11.50
N GLY A 5 14.15 -9.08 11.40
CA GLY A 5 13.27 -8.16 12.10
C GLY A 5 13.12 -6.78 11.47
N ALA A 6 13.83 -6.51 10.37
CA ALA A 6 13.70 -5.22 9.68
C ALA A 6 12.30 -5.02 9.10
N VAL A 7 11.78 -3.82 9.24
CA VAL A 7 10.54 -3.40 8.57
C VAL A 7 10.89 -2.60 7.34
N TYR A 8 10.25 -2.91 6.22
CA TYR A 8 10.48 -2.25 4.95
C TYR A 8 9.19 -1.67 4.39
N HIS A 9 9.27 -0.41 3.96
CA HIS A 9 8.34 0.14 2.98
C HIS A 9 8.96 -0.07 1.60
N VAL A 10 8.25 -0.84 0.76
CA VAL A 10 8.70 -1.19 -0.59
C VAL A 10 7.70 -0.66 -1.60
N GLN A 11 8.22 -0.08 -2.67
CA GLN A 11 7.45 0.36 -3.82
C GLN A 11 8.11 -0.08 -5.13
N SER A 12 7.31 -0.30 -6.16
CA SER A 12 7.79 -0.56 -7.51
C SER A 12 6.76 -0.12 -8.52
N GLU A 13 7.22 0.43 -9.62
CA GLU A 13 6.38 0.93 -10.70
C GLU A 13 6.55 0.13 -11.99
N GLY A 14 5.59 0.28 -12.89
CA GLY A 14 5.63 -0.32 -14.21
C GLY A 14 6.70 0.29 -15.10
N ASN A 15 7.20 -0.53 -16.02
CA ASN A 15 8.18 -0.08 -17.01
C ASN A 15 7.62 1.12 -17.78
N ARG A 16 8.40 2.21 -17.89
CA ARG A 16 7.98 3.48 -18.53
C ARG A 16 6.74 4.14 -17.93
N GLY A 17 6.36 3.76 -16.71
CA GLY A 17 5.13 4.24 -16.07
C GLY A 17 3.86 3.52 -16.55
N ASP A 18 3.99 2.44 -17.31
CA ASP A 18 2.87 1.64 -17.79
C ASP A 18 2.12 0.98 -16.64
N ALA A 19 0.84 0.68 -16.88
CA ALA A 19 0.01 -0.03 -15.92
C ALA A 19 0.56 -1.44 -15.65
N ILE A 20 0.64 -1.82 -14.38
CA ILE A 20 1.00 -3.18 -13.95
C ILE A 20 -0.23 -4.03 -13.62
N TYR A 21 -1.40 -3.46 -13.71
CA TYR A 21 -2.70 -4.12 -13.59
C TYR A 21 -3.62 -3.57 -14.70
N LEU A 22 -4.08 -4.40 -15.61
CA LEU A 22 -5.02 -4.00 -16.66
C LEU A 22 -6.49 -4.11 -16.20
N ASP A 23 -6.73 -4.97 -15.22
CA ASP A 23 -8.04 -5.19 -14.63
C ASP A 23 -7.97 -5.68 -13.17
N ASP A 24 -9.13 -5.99 -12.61
CA ASP A 24 -9.26 -6.47 -11.23
C ASP A 24 -8.66 -7.86 -11.04
N GLU A 25 -8.67 -8.73 -12.05
CA GLU A 25 -8.09 -10.07 -11.98
C GLU A 25 -6.55 -10.01 -11.87
N ASP A 26 -5.92 -9.04 -12.51
CA ASP A 26 -4.48 -8.80 -12.35
C ASP A 26 -4.16 -8.40 -10.91
N ARG A 27 -4.95 -7.50 -10.31
CA ARG A 27 -4.76 -7.10 -8.91
C ARG A 27 -4.95 -8.26 -7.95
N GLU A 28 -5.96 -9.09 -8.18
CA GLU A 28 -6.18 -10.31 -7.39
C GLU A 28 -5.02 -11.30 -7.56
N THR A 29 -4.51 -11.43 -8.78
CA THR A 29 -3.33 -12.28 -9.07
C THR A 29 -2.08 -11.74 -8.38
N PHE A 30 -1.89 -10.41 -8.34
CA PHE A 30 -0.82 -9.80 -7.57
C PHE A 30 -0.97 -10.10 -6.08
N LEU A 31 -2.14 -9.89 -5.50
CA LEU A 31 -2.37 -10.15 -4.07
C LEU A 31 -2.15 -11.62 -3.71
N ARG A 32 -2.60 -12.57 -4.54
CA ARG A 32 -2.30 -14.01 -4.35
C ARG A 32 -0.79 -14.26 -4.40
N THR A 33 -0.08 -13.66 -5.37
CA THR A 33 1.37 -13.81 -5.50
C THR A 33 2.10 -13.19 -4.32
N PHE A 34 1.64 -12.03 -3.84
CA PHE A 34 2.20 -11.37 -2.66
C PHE A 34 1.99 -12.21 -1.37
N GLN A 35 0.80 -12.76 -1.19
CA GLN A 35 0.53 -13.69 -0.09
C GLN A 35 1.44 -14.93 -0.13
N GLU A 36 1.66 -15.50 -1.32
CA GLU A 36 2.59 -16.61 -1.51
C GLU A 36 4.03 -16.20 -1.15
N ALA A 37 4.49 -15.02 -1.59
CA ALA A 37 5.80 -14.49 -1.27
C ALA A 37 5.96 -14.28 0.25
N ALA A 38 4.97 -13.66 0.89
CA ALA A 38 4.97 -13.44 2.35
C ALA A 38 5.08 -14.75 3.13
N ARG A 39 4.27 -15.76 2.75
CA ARG A 39 4.32 -17.09 3.39
C ARG A 39 5.67 -17.78 3.19
N ARG A 40 6.24 -17.75 1.97
CA ARG A 40 7.53 -18.40 1.65
C ARG A 40 8.70 -17.74 2.37
N SER A 41 8.67 -16.42 2.46
CA SER A 41 9.74 -15.63 3.06
C SER A 41 9.59 -15.40 4.56
N GLY A 42 8.44 -15.78 5.14
CA GLY A 42 8.13 -15.51 6.55
C GLY A 42 7.94 -14.03 6.84
N TRP A 43 7.32 -13.28 5.91
CA TRP A 43 7.05 -11.87 6.09
C TRP A 43 5.77 -11.63 6.88
N THR A 44 5.81 -10.68 7.80
CA THR A 44 4.64 -10.15 8.49
C THR A 44 4.19 -8.89 7.76
N VAL A 45 3.05 -8.96 7.07
CA VAL A 45 2.55 -7.85 6.25
C VAL A 45 1.65 -6.94 7.07
N TYR A 46 1.97 -5.65 7.10
CA TYR A 46 1.22 -4.62 7.84
C TYR A 46 0.23 -3.87 6.95
N ALA A 47 0.69 -3.35 5.81
CA ALA A 47 -0.15 -2.55 4.92
C ALA A 47 0.25 -2.72 3.46
N TYR A 48 -0.72 -2.48 2.55
CA TYR A 48 -0.47 -2.35 1.12
C TYR A 48 -1.47 -1.42 0.45
N ALA A 49 -1.06 -0.87 -0.70
CA ALA A 49 -1.92 -0.19 -1.66
C ALA A 49 -1.49 -0.53 -3.09
N LEU A 50 -2.44 -0.93 -3.93
CA LEU A 50 -2.24 -1.21 -5.35
C LEU A 50 -2.80 -0.03 -6.16
N MET A 51 -1.91 0.68 -6.82
CA MET A 51 -2.23 1.80 -7.69
C MET A 51 -2.34 1.32 -9.14
N ALA A 52 -2.63 2.19 -10.09
CA ALA A 52 -2.76 1.75 -11.49
C ALA A 52 -1.45 1.18 -12.06
N ASN A 53 -0.33 1.83 -11.77
CA ASN A 53 0.98 1.53 -12.35
C ASN A 53 2.08 1.24 -11.33
N HIS A 54 1.75 1.20 -10.04
CA HIS A 54 2.71 0.91 -8.96
C HIS A 54 2.00 0.32 -7.75
N TYR A 55 2.79 -0.13 -6.78
CA TYR A 55 2.29 -0.57 -5.48
C TYR A 55 3.16 -0.05 -4.34
N HIS A 56 2.56 0.05 -3.16
CA HIS A 56 3.22 0.23 -1.88
C HIS A 56 2.92 -0.95 -0.99
N ILE A 57 3.93 -1.50 -0.34
CA ILE A 57 3.79 -2.59 0.63
C ILE A 57 4.67 -2.31 1.86
N LEU A 58 4.13 -2.57 3.04
CA LEU A 58 4.82 -2.45 4.33
C LEU A 58 4.81 -3.80 5.01
N PHE A 59 5.98 -4.34 5.27
CA PHE A 59 6.13 -5.64 5.90
C PHE A 59 7.43 -5.75 6.69
N GLN A 60 7.46 -6.69 7.63
CA GLN A 60 8.63 -7.06 8.41
C GLN A 60 9.17 -8.40 7.91
N THR A 61 10.49 -8.53 7.85
CA THR A 61 11.16 -9.78 7.51
C THR A 61 11.62 -10.50 8.77
N ALA A 62 11.33 -11.80 8.88
CA ALA A 62 11.85 -12.62 9.99
C ALA A 62 13.35 -12.95 9.82
N ARG A 63 13.84 -12.89 8.59
CA ARG A 63 15.24 -13.17 8.20
C ARG A 63 15.72 -12.10 7.22
N ALA A 64 17.04 -11.98 7.01
CA ALA A 64 17.63 -11.11 5.98
C ALA A 64 17.35 -11.70 4.58
N ASN A 65 16.13 -11.52 4.05
CA ASN A 65 15.66 -12.14 2.80
C ASN A 65 14.75 -11.25 1.95
N LEU A 66 14.88 -9.93 2.10
CA LEU A 66 14.12 -8.95 1.31
C LEU A 66 14.38 -9.16 -0.19
N VAL A 67 15.65 -9.24 -0.59
CA VAL A 67 16.05 -9.34 -2.01
C VAL A 67 15.49 -10.60 -2.64
N ASP A 68 15.66 -11.75 -2.01
CA ASP A 68 15.17 -13.03 -2.53
C ASP A 68 13.65 -13.08 -2.62
N GLY A 69 12.96 -12.60 -1.59
CA GLY A 69 11.50 -12.59 -1.56
C GLY A 69 10.92 -11.62 -2.61
N MET A 70 11.50 -10.43 -2.74
CA MET A 70 11.06 -9.45 -3.74
C MET A 70 11.37 -9.90 -5.17
N LYS A 71 12.53 -10.49 -5.40
CA LYS A 71 12.87 -11.09 -6.69
C LYS A 71 11.84 -12.16 -7.07
N TRP A 72 11.49 -13.02 -6.12
CA TRP A 72 10.48 -14.04 -6.37
C TRP A 72 9.11 -13.43 -6.67
N LEU A 73 8.64 -12.46 -5.86
CA LEU A 73 7.36 -11.78 -6.05
C LEU A 73 7.25 -11.15 -7.44
N GLN A 74 8.22 -10.32 -7.81
CA GLN A 74 8.20 -9.60 -9.08
C GLN A 74 8.32 -10.55 -10.28
N THR A 75 9.16 -11.58 -10.19
CA THR A 75 9.32 -12.56 -11.25
C THR A 75 8.05 -13.39 -11.43
N ALA A 76 7.48 -13.92 -10.35
CA ALA A 76 6.28 -14.75 -10.40
C ALA A 76 5.08 -13.95 -10.92
N TYR A 77 4.90 -12.71 -10.46
CA TYR A 77 3.83 -11.86 -10.95
C TYR A 77 4.01 -11.49 -12.43
N THR A 78 5.21 -11.07 -12.84
CA THR A 78 5.51 -10.77 -14.24
C THR A 78 5.21 -11.95 -15.16
N GLN A 79 5.59 -13.16 -14.76
CA GLN A 79 5.29 -14.37 -15.53
C GLN A 79 3.77 -14.62 -15.67
N ARG A 80 3.03 -14.50 -14.57
CA ARG A 80 1.57 -14.66 -14.54
C ARG A 80 0.87 -13.62 -15.41
N PHE A 81 1.27 -12.35 -15.28
CA PHE A 81 0.75 -11.23 -16.06
C PHE A 81 1.03 -11.43 -17.56
N ASN A 82 2.29 -11.69 -17.93
CA ASN A 82 2.69 -11.88 -19.32
C ASN A 82 2.01 -13.10 -19.96
N ALA A 83 1.86 -14.21 -19.22
CA ALA A 83 1.15 -15.39 -19.71
C ALA A 83 -0.32 -15.10 -20.00
N ARG A 84 -1.01 -14.38 -19.07
CA ARG A 84 -2.42 -14.01 -19.21
C ARG A 84 -2.65 -13.09 -20.40
N HIS A 85 -1.81 -12.07 -20.56
CA HIS A 85 -1.96 -11.02 -21.58
C HIS A 85 -1.19 -11.32 -22.88
N ARG A 86 -0.55 -12.49 -22.99
CA ARG A 86 0.29 -12.87 -24.15
C ARG A 86 1.39 -11.85 -24.46
N MET A 87 1.90 -11.22 -23.39
CA MET A 87 2.98 -10.23 -23.46
C MET A 87 4.33 -10.85 -23.18
N ARG A 88 5.41 -10.11 -23.47
CA ARG A 88 6.79 -10.50 -23.22
C ARG A 88 7.58 -9.31 -22.71
N GLY A 89 8.66 -9.58 -21.98
CA GLY A 89 9.57 -8.55 -21.47
C GLY A 89 9.30 -8.15 -20.03
N HIS A 90 9.87 -7.02 -19.64
CA HIS A 90 9.83 -6.52 -18.27
C HIS A 90 8.52 -5.79 -17.98
N LEU A 91 7.83 -6.18 -16.92
CA LEU A 91 6.64 -5.48 -16.44
C LEU A 91 7.02 -4.28 -15.56
N PHE A 92 8.05 -4.43 -14.72
CA PHE A 92 8.51 -3.39 -13.81
C PHE A 92 9.69 -2.60 -14.39
N ALA A 93 9.83 -1.33 -13.98
CA ALA A 93 10.86 -0.38 -14.42
C ALA A 93 12.28 -0.74 -13.95
N GLY A 94 12.46 -1.86 -13.29
CA GLY A 94 13.73 -2.33 -12.74
C GLY A 94 13.56 -2.92 -11.35
N ARG A 95 14.57 -2.70 -10.50
CA ARG A 95 14.48 -3.13 -9.11
C ARG A 95 13.49 -2.26 -8.33
N TYR A 96 12.83 -2.85 -7.33
CA TYR A 96 11.99 -2.12 -6.39
C TYR A 96 12.82 -1.11 -5.58
N HIS A 97 12.16 -0.07 -5.10
CA HIS A 97 12.70 0.83 -4.08
C HIS A 97 12.30 0.31 -2.70
N SER A 98 13.23 0.33 -1.75
CA SER A 98 12.97 -0.07 -0.38
C SER A 98 13.58 0.92 0.60
N MET A 99 12.82 1.25 1.62
CA MET A 99 13.25 2.07 2.74
C MET A 99 13.04 1.27 4.03
N VAL A 100 14.06 1.26 4.89
CA VAL A 100 13.93 0.71 6.24
C VAL A 100 13.09 1.66 7.07
N VAL A 101 12.07 1.12 7.72
CA VAL A 101 11.17 1.86 8.61
C VAL A 101 11.61 1.61 10.05
N GLU A 102 11.90 2.67 10.79
CA GLU A 102 12.17 2.60 12.23
C GLU A 102 10.87 2.22 12.97
N ALA A 103 10.63 0.92 13.04
CA ALA A 103 9.37 0.41 13.56
C ALA A 103 9.18 0.65 15.07
N ASP A 104 10.25 0.93 15.80
CA ASP A 104 10.19 1.30 17.23
C ASP A 104 9.78 2.77 17.43
N ASN A 105 9.90 3.60 16.40
CA ASN A 105 9.32 4.92 16.36
C ASN A 105 7.85 4.82 15.91
N ALA A 106 6.93 4.78 16.87
CA ALA A 106 5.50 4.63 16.62
C ALA A 106 4.93 5.71 15.69
N HIS A 107 5.41 6.96 15.80
CA HIS A 107 4.97 8.05 14.94
C HIS A 107 5.41 7.85 13.49
N TYR A 108 6.65 7.43 13.25
CA TYR A 108 7.15 7.19 11.90
C TYR A 108 6.44 5.99 11.26
N PHE A 109 6.27 4.90 12.01
CA PHE A 109 5.57 3.71 11.56
C PHE A 109 4.10 4.00 11.18
N SER A 110 3.36 4.73 12.05
CA SER A 110 1.98 5.13 11.77
C SER A 110 1.88 6.08 10.56
N THR A 111 2.83 6.99 10.39
CA THR A 111 2.88 7.90 9.23
C THR A 111 2.99 7.14 7.91
N ILE A 112 3.79 6.08 7.85
CA ILE A 112 3.91 5.25 6.64
C ILE A 112 2.61 4.48 6.37
N ILE A 113 1.94 3.98 7.40
CA ILE A 113 0.66 3.29 7.26
C ILE A 113 -0.41 4.26 6.72
N ASP A 114 -0.52 5.46 7.29
CA ASP A 114 -1.42 6.51 6.79
C ASP A 114 -1.14 6.84 5.33
N TYR A 115 0.14 7.03 5.01
CA TYR A 115 0.57 7.29 3.64
C TYR A 115 0.07 6.19 2.68
N ILE A 116 0.25 4.92 3.02
CA ILE A 116 -0.16 3.79 2.20
C ILE A 116 -1.69 3.74 2.05
N HIS A 117 -2.44 3.87 3.13
CA HIS A 117 -3.90 3.78 3.09
C HIS A 117 -4.56 5.00 2.42
N LEU A 118 -3.94 6.19 2.49
CA LEU A 118 -4.44 7.41 1.84
C LEU A 118 -3.99 7.53 0.37
N ASN A 119 -3.03 6.72 -0.09
CA ASN A 119 -2.47 6.82 -1.44
C ASN A 119 -3.54 6.76 -2.55
N PRO A 120 -4.55 5.85 -2.53
CA PRO A 120 -5.62 5.83 -3.53
C PRO A 120 -6.48 7.10 -3.52
N ALA A 121 -6.66 7.72 -2.35
CA ALA A 121 -7.40 8.97 -2.24
C ALA A 121 -6.63 10.13 -2.87
N ARG A 122 -5.33 10.22 -2.62
CA ARG A 122 -4.42 11.24 -3.19
C ARG A 122 -4.28 11.15 -4.70
N SER A 123 -4.33 9.94 -5.26
CA SER A 123 -4.26 9.73 -6.73
C SER A 123 -5.56 10.06 -7.47
N GLY A 124 -6.58 10.56 -6.79
CA GLY A 124 -7.89 10.88 -7.36
C GLY A 124 -8.77 9.66 -7.68
N LEU A 125 -8.31 8.46 -7.34
CA LEU A 125 -9.11 7.23 -7.45
C LEU A 125 -10.25 7.22 -6.43
N ALA A 126 -10.14 8.00 -5.34
CA ALA A 126 -11.12 8.13 -4.28
C ALA A 126 -11.77 9.52 -4.29
N ARG A 127 -12.99 9.63 -4.81
CA ARG A 127 -13.68 10.94 -4.90
C ARG A 127 -14.61 11.28 -3.73
N ARG A 128 -14.90 10.37 -2.77
CA ARG A 128 -15.83 10.60 -1.64
C ARG A 128 -15.45 9.80 -0.39
N HIS A 129 -15.94 10.25 0.78
CA HIS A 129 -15.71 9.64 2.11
C HIS A 129 -16.02 8.13 2.20
N THR A 130 -17.01 7.64 1.48
CA THR A 130 -17.38 6.22 1.41
C THR A 130 -16.36 5.36 0.67
N PHE A 131 -15.36 5.98 0.04
CA PHE A 131 -14.44 5.27 -0.85
C PHE A 131 -13.23 4.69 -0.14
N LEU A 132 -12.73 5.31 0.95
CA LEU A 132 -11.57 4.79 1.67
C LEU A 132 -11.83 3.38 2.20
N SER A 133 -12.96 3.19 2.90
CA SER A 133 -13.33 1.87 3.47
C SER A 133 -13.74 0.85 2.39
N GLY A 134 -14.20 1.31 1.22
CA GLY A 134 -14.61 0.47 0.09
C GLY A 134 -13.50 0.18 -0.93
N CYS A 135 -12.31 0.77 -0.78
CA CYS A 135 -11.20 0.52 -1.71
C CYS A 135 -10.59 -0.86 -1.50
N LYS A 136 -11.05 -1.84 -2.27
CA LYS A 136 -10.60 -3.25 -2.18
C LYS A 136 -9.13 -3.46 -2.54
N TRP A 137 -8.48 -2.46 -3.13
CA TRP A 137 -7.08 -2.53 -3.57
C TRP A 137 -6.09 -1.99 -2.54
N THR A 138 -6.54 -1.83 -1.30
CA THR A 138 -5.69 -1.55 -0.15
C THR A 138 -5.91 -2.57 0.95
N SER A 139 -4.99 -2.60 1.92
CA SER A 139 -5.18 -3.41 3.14
C SER A 139 -6.22 -2.82 4.10
N LEU A 140 -6.74 -1.62 3.88
CA LEU A 140 -7.68 -0.96 4.80
C LEU A 140 -8.93 -1.79 5.10
N PRO A 141 -9.61 -2.45 4.11
CA PRO A 141 -10.73 -3.34 4.43
C PRO A 141 -10.37 -4.47 5.41
N ALA A 142 -9.15 -5.02 5.31
CA ALA A 142 -8.66 -6.02 6.25
C ALA A 142 -8.40 -5.45 7.64
N TRP A 143 -7.95 -4.20 7.73
CA TRP A 143 -7.76 -3.49 9.00
C TRP A 143 -9.10 -3.22 9.72
N LEU A 144 -10.14 -2.94 8.96
CA LEU A 144 -11.49 -2.69 9.49
C LEU A 144 -12.28 -3.96 9.78
N ALA A 145 -11.88 -5.09 9.22
CA ALA A 145 -12.52 -6.36 9.46
C ALA A 145 -12.20 -6.90 10.87
N SER A 146 -13.16 -7.61 11.45
CA SER A 146 -12.91 -8.35 12.70
C SER A 146 -11.83 -9.42 12.49
N PRO A 147 -11.06 -9.80 13.53
CA PRO A 147 -10.00 -10.82 13.40
C PRO A 147 -10.46 -12.12 12.76
N ALA A 148 -11.71 -12.54 13.00
CA ALA A 148 -12.28 -13.77 12.44
C ALA A 148 -12.53 -13.68 10.91
N LYS A 149 -12.75 -12.48 10.38
CA LYS A 149 -13.04 -12.23 8.95
C LYS A 149 -11.83 -11.73 8.16
N ARG A 150 -10.74 -11.41 8.85
CA ARG A 150 -9.51 -10.85 8.29
C ARG A 150 -8.69 -11.91 7.56
N PRO A 151 -8.09 -11.59 6.40
CA PRO A 151 -7.07 -12.44 5.81
C PRO A 151 -5.90 -12.66 6.78
N LYS A 152 -5.56 -13.90 7.08
CA LYS A 152 -4.57 -14.28 8.11
C LYS A 152 -3.13 -13.80 7.85
N TRP A 153 -2.84 -13.32 6.66
CA TRP A 153 -1.51 -12.81 6.29
C TRP A 153 -1.35 -11.29 6.46
N ILE A 154 -2.43 -10.59 6.87
CA ILE A 154 -2.43 -9.16 7.20
C ILE A 154 -2.47 -8.99 8.71
N HIS A 155 -1.55 -8.22 9.26
CA HIS A 155 -1.32 -8.03 10.69
C HIS A 155 -1.43 -6.56 11.09
N PRO A 156 -2.64 -6.01 11.29
CA PRO A 156 -2.83 -4.61 11.63
C PRO A 156 -2.54 -4.29 13.11
N GLU A 157 -2.43 -5.29 13.98
CA GLU A 157 -2.43 -5.15 15.44
C GLU A 157 -1.37 -4.14 15.92
N ARG A 158 -0.13 -4.29 15.42
CA ARG A 158 0.96 -3.35 15.76
C ARG A 158 0.65 -1.93 15.30
N GLY A 159 0.11 -1.79 14.09
CA GLY A 159 -0.26 -0.48 13.54
C GLY A 159 -1.38 0.17 14.35
N LEU A 160 -2.45 -0.56 14.68
CA LEU A 160 -3.53 -0.04 15.50
C LEU A 160 -3.03 0.49 16.85
N VAL A 161 -2.13 -0.24 17.51
CA VAL A 161 -1.50 0.22 18.77
C VAL A 161 -0.75 1.55 18.56
N CYS A 162 -0.06 1.75 17.44
CA CYS A 162 0.63 3.02 17.15
C CYS A 162 -0.35 4.20 16.98
N PHE A 163 -1.62 3.94 16.65
CA PHE A 163 -2.69 4.95 16.62
C PHE A 163 -3.45 5.06 17.94
N GLY A 164 -3.02 4.38 19.01
CA GLY A 164 -3.74 4.31 20.29
C GLY A 164 -5.09 3.60 20.17
N CYS A 165 -5.21 2.66 19.23
CA CYS A 165 -6.42 1.89 18.97
C CYS A 165 -6.22 0.42 19.31
N ASP A 166 -7.18 -0.17 20.01
CA ASP A 166 -7.25 -1.64 20.18
C ASP A 166 -7.90 -2.29 18.95
N ASP A 167 -7.65 -3.58 18.73
CA ASP A 167 -8.31 -4.34 17.66
C ASP A 167 -9.74 -4.76 18.05
N THR A 168 -10.53 -3.77 18.47
CA THR A 168 -11.97 -3.85 18.72
C THR A 168 -12.75 -3.14 17.62
N GLU A 169 -14.05 -3.29 17.57
CA GLU A 169 -14.88 -2.57 16.60
C GLU A 169 -14.72 -1.06 16.76
N ASP A 170 -14.75 -0.55 17.99
CA ASP A 170 -14.56 0.86 18.32
C ASP A 170 -13.16 1.35 17.92
N GLY A 171 -12.11 0.60 18.23
CA GLY A 171 -10.75 0.96 17.87
C GLY A 171 -10.54 1.01 16.34
N ARG A 172 -11.11 0.07 15.60
CA ARG A 172 -11.07 0.09 14.12
C ARG A 172 -11.83 1.27 13.53
N GLN A 173 -12.98 1.63 14.15
CA GLN A 173 -13.73 2.81 13.75
C GLN A 173 -12.97 4.11 14.06
N LYS A 174 -12.30 4.21 15.22
CA LYS A 174 -11.42 5.34 15.56
C LYS A 174 -10.30 5.50 14.54
N TYR A 175 -9.68 4.40 14.11
CA TYR A 175 -8.67 4.45 13.06
C TYR A 175 -9.25 4.96 11.73
N LEU A 176 -10.40 4.47 11.31
CA LEU A 176 -11.08 4.98 10.09
C LEU A 176 -11.37 6.48 10.20
N ASN A 177 -11.88 6.95 11.34
CA ASN A 177 -12.16 8.38 11.58
C ASN A 177 -10.87 9.21 11.52
N HIS A 178 -9.74 8.69 12.06
CA HIS A 178 -8.44 9.32 11.94
C HIS A 178 -8.03 9.50 10.47
N LEU A 179 -8.12 8.44 9.65
CA LEU A 179 -7.79 8.52 8.21
C LEU A 179 -8.69 9.53 7.47
N MET A 180 -9.98 9.54 7.78
CA MET A 180 -10.93 10.49 7.17
C MET A 180 -10.57 11.94 7.53
N GLY A 181 -10.26 12.22 8.80
CA GLY A 181 -9.83 13.54 9.23
C GLY A 181 -8.53 14.00 8.57
N ARG A 182 -7.56 13.08 8.42
CA ARG A 182 -6.32 13.35 7.68
C ARG A 182 -6.59 13.71 6.22
N PHE A 183 -7.42 12.92 5.55
CA PHE A 183 -7.78 13.15 4.15
C PHE A 183 -8.49 14.50 3.94
N GLU A 184 -9.38 14.88 4.87
CA GLU A 184 -10.07 16.18 4.82
C GLU A 184 -9.10 17.35 5.03
N ALA A 185 -8.20 17.24 6.00
CA ALA A 185 -7.20 18.27 6.27
C ALA A 185 -6.28 18.50 5.05
N GLU A 186 -5.79 17.45 4.42
CA GLU A 186 -4.95 17.54 3.20
C GLU A 186 -5.71 18.23 2.06
N ARG A 187 -6.98 17.94 1.86
CA ARG A 187 -7.82 18.62 0.84
C ARG A 187 -8.08 20.08 1.13
N MET A 188 -8.15 20.47 2.39
CA MET A 188 -8.30 21.88 2.78
C MET A 188 -7.02 22.66 2.47
N ASP A 189 -5.86 22.10 2.77
CA ASP A 189 -4.56 22.69 2.44
C ASP A 189 -4.37 22.86 0.92
N GLU A 190 -4.68 21.84 0.13
CA GLU A 190 -4.61 21.95 -1.34
C GLU A 190 -5.54 23.04 -1.88
N ARG A 191 -6.74 23.21 -1.31
CA ARG A 191 -7.67 24.29 -1.72
C ARG A 191 -7.20 25.66 -1.30
N SER A 192 -6.50 25.79 -0.19
CA SER A 192 -5.95 27.08 0.28
C SER A 192 -4.79 27.57 -0.58
N LEU A 193 -4.10 26.66 -1.29
CA LEU A 193 -2.98 26.97 -2.19
C LEU A 193 -3.43 27.30 -3.63
N LEU A 194 -4.71 27.09 -3.98
CA LEU A 194 -5.24 27.44 -5.31
C LEU A 194 -5.76 28.88 -5.30
N PRO A 195 -5.36 29.73 -6.28
CA PRO A 195 -5.94 31.07 -6.43
C PRO A 195 -7.46 30.96 -6.62
N ALA A 196 -8.21 31.86 -6.00
CA ALA A 196 -9.66 31.93 -6.11
C ALA A 196 -10.05 32.04 -7.60
N GLY A 197 -10.65 30.97 -8.17
CA GLY A 197 -11.16 30.97 -9.54
C GLY A 197 -10.67 29.86 -10.47
N HIS A 198 -9.76 28.99 -10.07
CA HIS A 198 -9.31 27.89 -10.94
C HIS A 198 -10.03 26.56 -10.64
N VAL A 199 -11.02 26.26 -11.48
CA VAL A 199 -11.56 24.90 -11.66
C VAL A 199 -10.84 24.32 -12.88
N GLY A 200 -9.68 23.75 -12.69
CA GLY A 200 -8.90 23.10 -13.74
C GLY A 200 -8.93 21.58 -13.63
N PRO A 201 -8.91 20.84 -14.75
CA PRO A 201 -8.85 19.39 -14.75
C PRO A 201 -7.48 18.92 -14.26
N GLY A 202 -7.49 17.86 -13.46
CA GLY A 202 -6.37 17.33 -12.72
C GLY A 202 -5.05 17.19 -13.49
N THR A 203 -4.12 18.03 -13.11
CA THR A 203 -2.70 17.85 -13.44
C THR A 203 -2.09 16.94 -12.37
N VAL A 204 -1.70 15.75 -12.78
CA VAL A 204 -0.90 14.86 -11.93
C VAL A 204 0.45 15.53 -11.69
N GLN A 205 0.60 16.23 -10.57
CA GLN A 205 1.90 16.67 -10.12
C GLN A 205 2.68 15.46 -9.57
N ARG A 206 3.81 15.19 -10.21
CA ARG A 206 4.83 14.27 -9.71
C ARG A 206 5.50 14.90 -8.50
N GLY A 207 4.94 14.71 -7.34
CA GLY A 207 5.56 15.09 -6.07
C GLY A 207 6.34 13.92 -5.50
N TRP A 208 7.66 13.94 -5.67
CA TRP A 208 8.58 13.13 -4.90
C TRP A 208 8.73 13.80 -3.54
N CYS A 209 8.15 13.24 -2.51
CA CYS A 209 8.51 13.63 -1.14
C CYS A 209 9.46 12.57 -0.58
N TYR A 210 10.66 13.05 -0.25
CA TYR A 210 11.70 12.31 0.47
C TYR A 210 11.28 12.06 1.91
#